data_23a870157c45f51f7c7274a693d2ebe4
#
_entry.id   23a870157c45f51f7c7274a693d2ebe4
#
_cell.length_a   1.000
_cell.length_b   1.000
_cell.length_c   1.000
_cell.angle_alpha   90.00
_cell.angle_beta   90.00
_cell.angle_gamma   90.00
#
_symmetry.space_group_name_H-M   'P 1'
#
loop_
_entity.id
_entity.type
_entity.pdbx_description
1 polymer ?
#
loop_
_entity_poly.entity_id
_entity_poly.type
_entity_poly.pdbx_seq_one_letter_code
_entity_poly.pdbx_strand_id
1 'polypeptide(L)'
;MSLSRRLTLCAAAAAATALSLPAWAQTKTKVAAIYTVPVEQQWVSRIDKALKAAVARGEIEYVFSENVANADYERVMRGYAEKGHTLIVGESFAVEAAARKVAKDYPKVSFVMGSSGKPQEPNFAVFDNYIQEPAYLSGMIAGGMTKSNKIGMVGGYPIPEVNRLMHAFMEGAKETNPKVKFSISFIGSWFDPPKAKEAAFAMIDKGADVMYAERFGVSDAAKEKGKLAIGNVINTQDKYPDTVVASALWNMEPTVDRALKAVKDGKFKAEDYGPYSMMKYKGSELSPLGTFEKKVPADLAKKVKDKEKAILDGKFTVKVNDAEPKSTL
;
A
#
# COMPACT_ATOMS: atom_id res chain seq x y z
N MET A 1 66.39 6.93 69.59
CA MET A 1 66.63 7.12 68.16
C MET A 1 65.74 6.19 67.39
N SER A 2 65.13 6.66 66.31
CA SER A 2 64.30 6.06 65.27
C SER A 2 62.76 6.18 65.49
N LEU A 3 62.23 7.16 64.81
CA LEU A 3 60.82 7.35 64.56
C LEU A 3 60.36 6.36 63.47
N SER A 4 59.37 5.58 63.78
CA SER A 4 58.68 4.77 62.82
C SER A 4 57.46 5.54 62.28
N ARG A 5 57.46 5.70 60.98
CA ARG A 5 56.40 6.24 60.14
C ARG A 5 55.14 5.38 60.31
N ARG A 6 54.01 5.99 60.64
CA ARG A 6 52.69 5.42 60.32
C ARG A 6 52.01 6.34 59.30
N LEU A 7 52.05 5.91 58.08
CA LEU A 7 51.19 6.47 57.02
C LEU A 7 49.79 5.97 57.21
N THR A 8 48.92 6.86 57.52
CA THR A 8 47.45 6.61 57.47
C THR A 8 46.95 6.82 56.03
N LEU A 9 46.64 5.75 55.32
CA LEU A 9 45.93 5.83 54.07
C LEU A 9 44.46 6.16 54.31
N CYS A 10 44.08 7.39 54.05
CA CYS A 10 42.65 7.73 53.86
C CYS A 10 42.20 7.26 52.48
N ALA A 11 41.53 6.12 52.41
CA ALA A 11 40.82 5.69 51.22
C ALA A 11 39.57 6.54 51.04
N ALA A 12 39.64 7.51 50.18
CA ALA A 12 38.45 8.23 49.73
C ALA A 12 37.63 7.31 48.78
N ALA A 13 36.61 6.67 49.32
CA ALA A 13 35.62 5.98 48.52
C ALA A 13 34.75 7.03 47.78
N ALA A 14 35.12 7.37 46.57
CA ALA A 14 34.26 8.14 45.69
C ALA A 14 33.08 7.23 45.28
N ALA A 15 31.95 7.35 45.95
CA ALA A 15 30.69 6.77 45.52
C ALA A 15 30.23 7.50 44.25
N ALA A 16 30.53 6.87 43.12
CA ALA A 16 29.91 7.25 41.83
C ALA A 16 28.43 6.89 41.92
N THR A 17 27.62 7.81 42.42
CA THR A 17 26.18 7.77 42.18
C THR A 17 25.91 7.99 40.70
N ALA A 18 25.82 6.91 39.96
CA ALA A 18 25.24 6.92 38.63
C ALA A 18 23.81 7.45 38.76
N LEU A 19 23.62 8.73 38.49
CA LEU A 19 22.31 9.30 38.25
C LEU A 19 21.73 8.58 37.03
N SER A 20 21.03 7.47 37.29
CA SER A 20 20.12 6.89 36.32
C SER A 20 19.03 7.95 36.10
N LEU A 21 19.24 8.79 35.08
CA LEU A 21 18.15 9.61 34.56
C LEU A 21 16.99 8.64 34.31
N PRO A 22 15.79 8.91 34.84
CA PRO A 22 14.65 8.09 34.47
C PRO A 22 14.55 8.17 32.96
N ALA A 23 14.72 7.04 32.28
CA ALA A 23 14.35 6.93 30.87
C ALA A 23 12.86 7.31 30.89
N TRP A 24 12.56 8.52 30.49
CA TRP A 24 11.18 8.96 30.27
C TRP A 24 10.62 7.95 29.29
N ALA A 25 9.80 7.04 29.79
CA ALA A 25 9.09 6.10 28.96
C ALA A 25 8.33 6.96 27.96
N GLN A 26 8.85 7.03 26.73
CA GLN A 26 8.27 7.84 25.68
C GLN A 26 6.86 7.29 25.50
N THR A 27 5.85 8.08 25.85
CA THR A 27 4.45 7.66 25.72
C THR A 27 4.20 7.31 24.27
N LYS A 28 3.87 6.05 24.02
CA LYS A 28 3.60 5.55 22.68
C LYS A 28 2.43 6.32 22.08
N THR A 29 2.55 6.67 20.82
CA THR A 29 1.45 7.30 20.08
C THR A 29 0.28 6.32 19.99
N LYS A 30 -0.91 6.71 20.43
CA LYS A 30 -2.12 5.90 20.28
C LYS A 30 -2.69 6.06 18.90
N VAL A 31 -2.69 4.97 18.13
CA VAL A 31 -3.15 4.92 16.75
C VAL A 31 -4.36 4.01 16.63
N ALA A 32 -5.38 4.47 15.92
CA ALA A 32 -6.51 3.64 15.53
C ALA A 32 -6.61 3.56 14.01
N ALA A 33 -7.07 2.41 13.48
CA ALA A 33 -7.44 2.32 12.07
C ALA A 33 -8.90 1.91 11.89
N ILE A 34 -9.51 2.36 10.80
CA ILE A 34 -10.91 2.07 10.47
C ILE A 34 -10.97 1.58 9.03
N TYR A 35 -11.46 0.35 8.85
CA TYR A 35 -11.60 -0.32 7.57
C TYR A 35 -13.06 -0.66 7.29
N THR A 36 -13.55 -0.36 6.10
CA THR A 36 -14.92 -0.72 5.66
C THR A 36 -15.01 -2.15 5.14
N VAL A 37 -13.87 -2.80 4.97
CA VAL A 37 -13.71 -4.18 4.50
C VAL A 37 -12.91 -5.02 5.51
N PRO A 38 -12.83 -6.36 5.34
CA PRO A 38 -11.95 -7.18 6.16
C PRO A 38 -10.48 -6.75 6.04
N VAL A 39 -9.71 -6.85 7.13
CA VAL A 39 -8.30 -6.42 7.18
C VAL A 39 -7.39 -7.20 6.21
N GLU A 40 -7.76 -8.41 5.82
CA GLU A 40 -7.06 -9.19 4.81
C GLU A 40 -7.25 -8.71 3.37
N GLN A 41 -8.21 -7.80 3.12
CA GLN A 41 -8.36 -7.20 1.81
C GLN A 41 -7.04 -6.51 1.40
N GLN A 42 -6.63 -6.72 0.17
CA GLN A 42 -5.26 -6.41 -0.28
C GLN A 42 -4.81 -4.97 0.00
N TRP A 43 -5.69 -3.96 -0.18
CA TRP A 43 -5.34 -2.56 0.02
C TRP A 43 -5.20 -2.20 1.52
N VAL A 44 -6.21 -2.48 2.32
CA VAL A 44 -6.18 -2.16 3.77
C VAL A 44 -5.14 -3.00 4.52
N SER A 45 -4.82 -4.21 4.03
CA SER A 45 -3.76 -5.04 4.62
C SER A 45 -2.38 -4.37 4.62
N ARG A 46 -2.14 -3.42 3.69
CA ARG A 46 -0.87 -2.68 3.64
C ARG A 46 -0.78 -1.65 4.75
N ILE A 47 -1.90 -1.00 5.08
CA ILE A 47 -2.00 -0.08 6.22
C ILE A 47 -1.76 -0.84 7.51
N ASP A 48 -2.50 -1.94 7.71
CA ASP A 48 -2.38 -2.79 8.90
C ASP A 48 -0.95 -3.32 9.08
N LYS A 49 -0.32 -3.81 8.00
CA LYS A 49 1.07 -4.27 8.04
C LYS A 49 2.05 -3.18 8.47
N ALA A 50 1.91 -1.98 7.92
CA ALA A 50 2.79 -0.85 8.24
C ALA A 50 2.61 -0.40 9.71
N LEU A 51 1.36 -0.35 10.19
CA LEU A 51 1.07 -0.03 11.59
C LEU A 51 1.58 -1.12 12.54
N LYS A 52 1.44 -2.40 12.20
CA LYS A 52 2.02 -3.52 12.97
C LYS A 52 3.55 -3.47 13.00
N ALA A 53 4.20 -3.05 11.91
CA ALA A 53 5.64 -2.83 11.91
C ALA A 53 6.05 -1.72 12.89
N ALA A 54 5.30 -0.63 12.99
CA ALA A 54 5.53 0.42 13.97
C ALA A 54 5.29 -0.07 15.42
N VAL A 55 4.29 -0.95 15.65
CA VAL A 55 4.11 -1.62 16.96
C VAL A 55 5.34 -2.46 17.31
N ALA A 56 5.85 -3.25 16.35
CA ALA A 56 7.03 -4.10 16.57
C ALA A 56 8.29 -3.30 16.90
N ARG A 57 8.40 -2.05 16.40
CA ARG A 57 9.45 -1.10 16.77
C ARG A 57 9.21 -0.41 18.13
N GLY A 58 8.07 -0.66 18.78
CA GLY A 58 7.71 -0.06 20.06
C GLY A 58 7.24 1.40 20.00
N GLU A 59 6.93 1.92 18.82
CA GLU A 59 6.63 3.33 18.57
C GLU A 59 5.19 3.73 18.88
N ILE A 60 4.24 2.78 18.72
CA ILE A 60 2.80 3.04 18.82
C ILE A 60 2.08 1.95 19.63
N GLU A 61 0.90 2.33 20.15
CA GLU A 61 -0.18 1.41 20.50
C GLU A 61 -1.19 1.44 19.35
N TYR A 62 -1.59 0.26 18.85
CA TYR A 62 -2.43 0.15 17.67
C TYR A 62 -3.65 -0.72 17.91
N VAL A 63 -4.80 -0.19 17.52
CA VAL A 63 -6.08 -0.91 17.48
C VAL A 63 -6.78 -0.63 16.15
N PHE A 64 -7.71 -1.49 15.74
CA PHE A 64 -8.49 -1.24 14.55
C PHE A 64 -9.92 -1.76 14.66
N SER A 65 -10.78 -1.26 13.79
CA SER A 65 -12.11 -1.80 13.48
C SER A 65 -12.16 -2.14 12.00
N GLU A 66 -12.68 -3.31 11.67
CA GLU A 66 -12.87 -3.75 10.29
C GLU A 66 -14.34 -4.05 10.00
N ASN A 67 -14.71 -4.18 8.72
CA ASN A 67 -16.09 -4.37 8.28
C ASN A 67 -17.05 -3.29 8.82
N VAL A 68 -16.52 -2.07 9.00
CA VAL A 68 -17.33 -0.96 9.50
C VAL A 68 -18.25 -0.47 8.38
N ALA A 69 -19.56 -0.62 8.59
CA ALA A 69 -20.55 -0.12 7.64
C ALA A 69 -20.44 1.41 7.46
N ASN A 70 -20.68 1.90 6.25
CA ASN A 70 -20.58 3.34 5.96
C ASN A 70 -21.42 4.20 6.91
N ALA A 71 -22.61 3.73 7.32
CA ALA A 71 -23.47 4.42 8.26
C ALA A 71 -22.89 4.53 9.68
N ASP A 72 -22.02 3.61 10.07
CA ASP A 72 -21.39 3.56 11.39
C ASP A 72 -20.03 4.26 11.44
N TYR A 73 -19.47 4.60 10.28
CA TYR A 73 -18.09 5.09 10.17
C TYR A 73 -17.83 6.35 11.02
N GLU A 74 -18.73 7.34 10.94
CA GLU A 74 -18.65 8.57 11.76
C GLU A 74 -18.61 8.24 13.26
N ARG A 75 -19.51 7.37 13.71
CA ARG A 75 -19.61 6.96 15.12
C ARG A 75 -18.33 6.26 15.61
N VAL A 76 -17.80 5.34 14.82
CA VAL A 76 -16.56 4.62 15.16
C VAL A 76 -15.37 5.58 15.21
N MET A 77 -15.27 6.49 14.24
CA MET A 77 -14.17 7.47 14.15
C MET A 77 -14.18 8.43 15.35
N ARG A 78 -15.38 8.94 15.74
CA ARG A 78 -15.55 9.74 16.96
C ARG A 78 -15.15 8.98 18.21
N GLY A 79 -15.59 7.74 18.34
CA GLY A 79 -15.28 6.90 19.48
C GLY A 79 -13.77 6.68 19.68
N TYR A 80 -12.98 6.60 18.62
CA TYR A 80 -11.53 6.53 18.71
C TYR A 80 -10.93 7.88 19.16
N ALA A 81 -11.39 9.00 18.60
CA ALA A 81 -10.94 10.33 19.01
C ALA A 81 -11.23 10.59 20.50
N GLU A 82 -12.43 10.25 20.99
CA GLU A 82 -12.86 10.37 22.39
C GLU A 82 -12.06 9.49 23.36
N LYS A 83 -11.60 8.31 22.89
CA LYS A 83 -10.72 7.40 23.65
C LYS A 83 -9.25 7.85 23.67
N GLY A 84 -8.95 9.03 23.11
CA GLY A 84 -7.63 9.64 23.17
C GLY A 84 -6.62 9.09 22.16
N HIS A 85 -7.09 8.50 21.04
CA HIS A 85 -6.21 8.21 19.92
C HIS A 85 -5.80 9.51 19.24
N THR A 86 -4.50 9.70 19.04
CA THR A 86 -3.94 10.95 18.51
C THR A 86 -3.70 10.88 17.02
N LEU A 87 -3.69 9.68 16.45
CA LEU A 87 -3.65 9.44 15.01
C LEU A 87 -4.73 8.42 14.64
N ILE A 88 -5.58 8.77 13.66
CA ILE A 88 -6.57 7.88 13.08
C ILE A 88 -6.24 7.70 11.60
N VAL A 89 -6.12 6.44 11.17
CA VAL A 89 -5.78 6.04 9.80
C VAL A 89 -6.95 5.22 9.23
N GLY A 90 -7.20 5.28 7.94
CA GLY A 90 -8.25 4.45 7.31
C GLY A 90 -8.46 4.80 5.85
N GLU A 91 -9.53 4.25 5.28
CA GLU A 91 -10.01 4.68 3.98
C GLU A 91 -11.30 5.49 4.12
N SER A 92 -11.49 6.51 3.27
CA SER A 92 -12.67 7.38 3.31
C SER A 92 -13.37 7.53 1.96
N PHE A 93 -13.01 6.78 0.94
CA PHE A 93 -13.54 6.92 -0.42
C PHE A 93 -15.09 6.94 -0.48
N ALA A 94 -15.77 6.10 0.32
CA ALA A 94 -17.21 6.03 0.39
C ALA A 94 -17.83 6.90 1.50
N VAL A 95 -17.02 7.44 2.41
CA VAL A 95 -17.48 8.13 3.65
C VAL A 95 -16.80 9.49 3.86
N GLU A 96 -16.28 10.06 2.80
CA GLU A 96 -15.46 11.28 2.78
C GLU A 96 -16.06 12.43 3.60
N ALA A 97 -17.36 12.75 3.38
CA ALA A 97 -18.04 13.85 4.08
C ALA A 97 -18.11 13.62 5.60
N ALA A 98 -18.40 12.40 6.03
CA ALA A 98 -18.48 12.03 7.44
C ALA A 98 -17.09 12.12 8.10
N ALA A 99 -16.06 11.57 7.46
CA ALA A 99 -14.70 11.59 7.98
C ALA A 99 -14.17 13.04 8.14
N ARG A 100 -14.41 13.90 7.15
CA ARG A 100 -14.00 15.31 7.19
C ARG A 100 -14.74 16.12 8.26
N LYS A 101 -16.01 15.80 8.52
CA LYS A 101 -16.79 16.41 9.61
C LYS A 101 -16.16 16.05 10.96
N VAL A 102 -15.83 14.77 11.19
CA VAL A 102 -15.17 14.35 12.44
C VAL A 102 -13.84 15.06 12.62
N ALA A 103 -13.03 15.18 11.57
CA ALA A 103 -11.75 15.86 11.66
C ALA A 103 -11.88 17.33 12.10
N LYS A 104 -12.90 18.04 11.64
CA LYS A 104 -13.20 19.42 12.09
C LYS A 104 -13.57 19.48 13.58
N ASP A 105 -14.31 18.49 14.07
CA ASP A 105 -14.79 18.45 15.45
C ASP A 105 -13.66 18.07 16.45
N TYR A 106 -12.59 17.41 15.93
CA TYR A 106 -11.43 16.97 16.74
C TYR A 106 -10.12 17.55 16.22
N PRO A 107 -9.90 18.87 16.25
CA PRO A 107 -8.75 19.52 15.60
C PRO A 107 -7.38 19.16 16.20
N LYS A 108 -7.33 18.49 17.37
CA LYS A 108 -6.10 18.01 18.00
C LYS A 108 -5.74 16.56 17.63
N VAL A 109 -6.63 15.84 16.94
CA VAL A 109 -6.40 14.49 16.43
C VAL A 109 -5.91 14.60 15.00
N SER A 110 -4.89 13.85 14.65
CA SER A 110 -4.37 13.75 13.30
C SER A 110 -5.11 12.65 12.52
N PHE A 111 -5.52 12.94 11.31
CA PHE A 111 -6.21 12.00 10.43
C PHE A 111 -5.39 11.79 9.15
N VAL A 112 -5.09 10.53 8.81
CA VAL A 112 -4.41 10.15 7.58
C VAL A 112 -5.31 9.16 6.85
N MET A 113 -6.03 9.66 5.85
CA MET A 113 -7.15 8.95 5.25
C MET A 113 -6.93 8.66 3.77
N GLY A 114 -7.17 7.41 3.36
CA GLY A 114 -7.24 7.04 1.95
C GLY A 114 -8.37 7.80 1.26
N SER A 115 -8.04 8.62 0.28
CA SER A 115 -8.96 9.55 -0.35
C SER A 115 -8.45 10.01 -1.71
N SER A 116 -9.36 10.20 -2.66
CA SER A 116 -9.07 10.89 -3.93
C SER A 116 -9.25 12.42 -3.81
N GLY A 117 -9.67 12.92 -2.64
CA GLY A 117 -9.85 14.34 -2.36
C GLY A 117 -8.55 15.05 -1.97
N LYS A 118 -8.64 16.36 -1.74
CA LYS A 118 -7.52 17.17 -1.25
C LYS A 118 -7.43 17.11 0.27
N PRO A 119 -6.24 17.34 0.87
CA PRO A 119 -6.12 17.54 2.32
C PRO A 119 -7.04 18.65 2.83
N GLN A 120 -7.40 18.60 4.12
CA GLN A 120 -8.21 19.62 4.78
C GLN A 120 -7.53 20.06 6.07
N GLU A 121 -7.14 21.31 6.14
CA GLU A 121 -6.57 21.93 7.34
C GLU A 121 -7.55 21.87 8.53
N PRO A 122 -7.05 21.74 9.77
CA PRO A 122 -5.62 21.69 10.11
C PRO A 122 -5.05 20.26 10.15
N ASN A 123 -5.87 19.19 10.09
CA ASN A 123 -5.51 17.87 10.60
C ASN A 123 -5.96 16.67 9.76
N PHE A 124 -6.57 16.90 8.59
CA PHE A 124 -6.99 15.82 7.69
C PHE A 124 -6.04 15.72 6.49
N ALA A 125 -5.04 14.86 6.63
CA ALA A 125 -4.15 14.49 5.55
C ALA A 125 -4.76 13.35 4.72
N VAL A 126 -4.38 13.29 3.46
CA VAL A 126 -4.83 12.24 2.55
C VAL A 126 -3.65 11.40 2.06
N PHE A 127 -3.94 10.19 1.63
CA PHE A 127 -3.02 9.36 0.88
C PHE A 127 -3.77 8.55 -0.16
N ASP A 128 -3.03 8.07 -1.14
CA ASP A 128 -3.52 7.15 -2.16
C ASP A 128 -2.35 6.28 -2.61
N ASN A 129 -2.60 5.14 -3.24
CA ASN A 129 -1.54 4.28 -3.72
C ASN A 129 -1.11 4.66 -5.13
N TYR A 130 -0.22 5.64 -5.26
CA TYR A 130 0.39 6.00 -6.54
C TYR A 130 1.44 4.94 -6.95
N ILE A 131 0.95 3.71 -7.21
CA ILE A 131 1.79 2.57 -7.64
C ILE A 131 1.69 2.30 -9.14
N GLN A 132 1.40 3.34 -9.92
CA GLN A 132 1.35 3.25 -11.38
C GLN A 132 2.70 2.85 -12.00
N GLU A 133 3.83 3.13 -11.32
CA GLU A 133 5.17 2.77 -11.81
C GLU A 133 5.35 1.24 -11.89
N PRO A 134 5.19 0.47 -10.80
CA PRO A 134 5.24 -0.99 -10.90
C PRO A 134 4.04 -1.59 -11.64
N ALA A 135 2.88 -0.93 -11.71
CA ALA A 135 1.77 -1.37 -12.56
C ALA A 135 2.16 -1.32 -14.03
N TYR A 136 2.85 -0.27 -14.49
CA TYR A 136 3.40 -0.17 -15.84
C TYR A 136 4.40 -1.29 -16.12
N LEU A 137 5.35 -1.54 -15.22
CA LEU A 137 6.36 -2.59 -15.37
C LEU A 137 5.72 -3.98 -15.43
N SER A 138 4.72 -4.25 -14.60
CA SER A 138 3.96 -5.50 -14.64
C SER A 138 3.14 -5.65 -15.92
N GLY A 139 2.64 -4.53 -16.46
CA GLY A 139 2.02 -4.47 -17.78
C GLY A 139 2.97 -4.86 -18.90
N MET A 140 4.22 -4.38 -18.88
CA MET A 140 5.25 -4.80 -19.84
C MET A 140 5.46 -6.31 -19.82
N ILE A 141 5.47 -6.94 -18.64
CA ILE A 141 5.55 -8.39 -18.50
C ILE A 141 4.32 -9.05 -19.13
N ALA A 142 3.13 -8.59 -18.81
CA ALA A 142 1.88 -9.14 -19.33
C ALA A 142 1.81 -9.08 -20.85
N GLY A 143 2.17 -7.94 -21.44
CA GLY A 143 2.21 -7.75 -22.89
C GLY A 143 3.18 -8.70 -23.60
N GLY A 144 4.37 -8.92 -23.01
CA GLY A 144 5.36 -9.84 -23.56
C GLY A 144 5.06 -11.32 -23.31
N MET A 145 4.19 -11.65 -22.34
CA MET A 145 3.84 -13.03 -21.98
C MET A 145 2.53 -13.53 -22.63
N THR A 146 1.63 -12.63 -23.03
CA THR A 146 0.39 -13.05 -23.68
C THR A 146 0.66 -13.68 -25.04
N LYS A 147 -0.02 -14.79 -25.33
CA LYS A 147 0.02 -15.50 -26.61
C LYS A 147 -1.21 -15.16 -27.47
N SER A 148 -2.32 -14.85 -26.83
CA SER A 148 -3.59 -14.52 -27.51
C SER A 148 -3.68 -13.04 -27.91
N ASN A 149 -2.80 -12.18 -27.42
CA ASN A 149 -2.89 -10.72 -27.46
C ASN A 149 -4.15 -10.18 -26.76
N LYS A 150 -4.76 -10.95 -25.84
CA LYS A 150 -5.96 -10.56 -25.11
C LYS A 150 -5.67 -10.63 -23.60
N ILE A 151 -5.83 -9.50 -22.93
CA ILE A 151 -5.65 -9.37 -21.49
C ILE A 151 -6.99 -9.01 -20.85
N GLY A 152 -7.38 -9.75 -19.81
CA GLY A 152 -8.55 -9.43 -18.99
C GLY A 152 -8.15 -8.59 -17.77
N MET A 153 -8.97 -7.61 -17.40
CA MET A 153 -8.72 -6.73 -16.27
C MET A 153 -10.00 -6.61 -15.44
N VAL A 154 -9.94 -7.01 -14.17
CA VAL A 154 -11.09 -6.94 -13.26
C VAL A 154 -10.77 -6.00 -12.11
N GLY A 155 -11.54 -4.90 -12.02
CA GLY A 155 -11.41 -3.89 -10.98
C GLY A 155 -12.60 -3.84 -10.05
N GLY A 156 -12.42 -3.14 -8.91
CA GLY A 156 -13.49 -2.91 -7.93
C GLY A 156 -14.51 -1.88 -8.41
N TYR A 157 -14.09 -0.63 -8.45
CA TYR A 157 -14.86 0.53 -8.92
C TYR A 157 -14.01 1.40 -9.84
N PRO A 158 -14.60 2.11 -10.82
CA PRO A 158 -13.87 3.01 -11.72
C PRO A 158 -13.55 4.36 -11.06
N ILE A 159 -12.83 4.33 -9.95
CA ILE A 159 -12.35 5.55 -9.27
C ILE A 159 -10.91 5.90 -9.72
N PRO A 160 -10.47 7.15 -9.53
CA PRO A 160 -9.14 7.62 -9.95
C PRO A 160 -7.99 6.68 -9.57
N GLU A 161 -8.01 6.15 -8.34
CA GLU A 161 -7.00 5.22 -7.83
C GLU A 161 -6.89 3.96 -8.71
N VAL A 162 -7.99 3.27 -8.98
CA VAL A 162 -8.02 2.04 -9.79
C VAL A 162 -7.73 2.36 -11.26
N ASN A 163 -8.31 3.45 -11.77
CA ASN A 163 -8.19 3.84 -13.18
C ASN A 163 -6.74 4.10 -13.59
N ARG A 164 -5.97 4.85 -12.75
CA ARG A 164 -4.56 5.15 -13.06
C ARG A 164 -3.70 3.91 -13.12
N LEU A 165 -3.96 2.91 -12.28
CA LEU A 165 -3.20 1.66 -12.28
C LEU A 165 -3.51 0.84 -13.54
N MET A 166 -4.80 0.75 -13.90
CA MET A 166 -5.21 0.06 -15.13
C MET A 166 -4.63 0.72 -16.37
N HIS A 167 -4.65 2.04 -16.46
CA HIS A 167 -4.04 2.75 -17.59
C HIS A 167 -2.54 2.53 -17.66
N ALA A 168 -1.82 2.63 -16.54
CA ALA A 168 -0.39 2.40 -16.50
C ALA A 168 -0.05 0.96 -16.95
N PHE A 169 -0.78 -0.03 -16.46
CA PHE A 169 -0.64 -1.41 -16.87
C PHE A 169 -0.89 -1.58 -18.39
N MET A 170 -1.97 -0.99 -18.91
CA MET A 170 -2.29 -1.05 -20.34
C MET A 170 -1.18 -0.44 -21.22
N GLU A 171 -0.64 0.70 -20.81
CA GLU A 171 0.45 1.36 -21.54
C GLU A 171 1.74 0.53 -21.49
N GLY A 172 2.09 -0.05 -20.35
CA GLY A 172 3.22 -0.97 -20.22
C GLY A 172 3.05 -2.22 -21.11
N ALA A 173 1.84 -2.80 -21.16
CA ALA A 173 1.56 -3.94 -22.02
C ALA A 173 1.68 -3.60 -23.51
N LYS A 174 1.21 -2.43 -23.93
CA LYS A 174 1.34 -1.96 -25.33
C LYS A 174 2.79 -1.68 -25.71
N GLU A 175 3.64 -1.24 -24.78
CA GLU A 175 5.06 -1.00 -25.08
C GLU A 175 5.78 -2.27 -25.52
N THR A 176 5.45 -3.41 -24.92
CA THR A 176 6.06 -4.69 -25.28
C THR A 176 5.28 -5.47 -26.33
N ASN A 177 3.98 -5.18 -26.48
CA ASN A 177 3.11 -5.81 -27.47
C ASN A 177 2.04 -4.82 -27.98
N PRO A 178 2.31 -4.10 -29.09
CA PRO A 178 1.36 -3.15 -29.66
C PRO A 178 0.02 -3.76 -30.15
N LYS A 179 -0.05 -5.10 -30.29
CA LYS A 179 -1.27 -5.80 -30.74
C LYS A 179 -2.22 -6.14 -29.59
N VAL A 180 -1.81 -5.90 -28.34
CA VAL A 180 -2.60 -6.30 -27.19
C VAL A 180 -3.95 -5.59 -27.14
N LYS A 181 -5.00 -6.35 -26.79
CA LYS A 181 -6.37 -5.90 -26.57
C LYS A 181 -6.78 -6.17 -25.14
N PHE A 182 -7.65 -5.33 -24.59
CA PHE A 182 -8.08 -5.41 -23.21
C PHE A 182 -9.58 -5.61 -23.09
N SER A 183 -9.99 -6.54 -22.23
CA SER A 183 -11.35 -6.68 -21.72
C SER A 183 -11.37 -6.16 -20.28
N ILE A 184 -12.21 -5.19 -19.95
CA ILE A 184 -12.23 -4.53 -18.66
C ILE A 184 -13.63 -4.66 -18.05
N SER A 185 -13.68 -4.98 -16.76
CA SER A 185 -14.93 -5.03 -15.98
C SER A 185 -14.68 -4.52 -14.55
N PHE A 186 -15.63 -3.75 -14.06
CA PHE A 186 -15.70 -3.35 -12.65
C PHE A 186 -16.83 -4.09 -11.97
N ILE A 187 -16.53 -4.74 -10.82
CA ILE A 187 -17.50 -5.61 -10.14
C ILE A 187 -18.44 -4.87 -9.20
N GLY A 188 -18.19 -3.58 -8.93
CA GLY A 188 -19.00 -2.78 -8.00
C GLY A 188 -18.85 -3.22 -6.54
N SER A 189 -17.70 -3.78 -6.16
CA SER A 189 -17.38 -4.18 -4.79
C SER A 189 -15.89 -4.06 -4.52
N TRP A 190 -15.52 -3.69 -3.30
CA TRP A 190 -14.13 -3.71 -2.86
C TRP A 190 -13.68 -5.10 -2.40
N PHE A 191 -14.61 -5.96 -1.98
CA PHE A 191 -14.30 -7.31 -1.53
C PHE A 191 -15.43 -8.29 -1.86
N ASP A 192 -15.37 -8.88 -3.05
CA ASP A 192 -16.27 -9.91 -3.53
C ASP A 192 -15.50 -10.88 -4.45
N PRO A 193 -14.68 -11.77 -3.86
CA PRO A 193 -13.87 -12.71 -4.64
C PRO A 193 -14.67 -13.61 -5.59
N PRO A 194 -15.86 -14.14 -5.22
CA PRO A 194 -16.69 -14.90 -6.15
C PRO A 194 -17.08 -14.12 -7.41
N LYS A 195 -17.56 -12.88 -7.25
CA LYS A 195 -17.95 -12.02 -8.38
C LYS A 195 -16.78 -11.65 -9.28
N ALA A 196 -15.61 -11.37 -8.68
CA ALA A 196 -14.39 -11.10 -9.44
C ALA A 196 -13.93 -12.34 -10.23
N LYS A 197 -14.06 -13.53 -9.66
CA LYS A 197 -13.75 -14.80 -10.31
C LYS A 197 -14.66 -15.07 -11.51
N GLU A 198 -15.97 -14.83 -11.37
CA GLU A 198 -16.93 -14.95 -12.47
C GLU A 198 -16.61 -13.98 -13.62
N ALA A 199 -16.31 -12.72 -13.31
CA ALA A 199 -15.90 -11.74 -14.31
C ALA A 199 -14.63 -12.17 -15.05
N ALA A 200 -13.66 -12.72 -14.34
CA ALA A 200 -12.43 -13.24 -14.92
C ALA A 200 -12.70 -14.46 -15.83
N PHE A 201 -13.54 -15.41 -15.42
CA PHE A 201 -13.94 -16.54 -16.27
C PHE A 201 -14.56 -16.07 -17.57
N ALA A 202 -15.49 -15.10 -17.54
CA ALA A 202 -16.12 -14.58 -18.74
C ALA A 202 -15.11 -13.96 -19.73
N MET A 203 -14.01 -13.37 -19.23
CA MET A 203 -12.93 -12.84 -20.07
C MET A 203 -12.03 -13.94 -20.63
N ILE A 204 -11.70 -14.94 -19.82
CA ILE A 204 -10.89 -16.09 -20.22
C ILE A 204 -11.63 -16.90 -21.30
N ASP A 205 -12.92 -17.11 -21.16
CA ASP A 205 -13.74 -17.84 -22.13
C ASP A 205 -13.84 -17.08 -23.48
N LYS A 206 -13.65 -15.73 -23.47
CA LYS A 206 -13.49 -14.90 -24.68
C LYS A 206 -12.04 -14.85 -25.20
N GLY A 207 -11.15 -15.63 -24.61
CA GLY A 207 -9.79 -15.86 -25.08
C GLY A 207 -8.71 -15.01 -24.39
N ALA A 208 -8.99 -14.34 -23.29
CA ALA A 208 -7.92 -13.72 -22.47
C ALA A 208 -7.03 -14.82 -21.87
N ASP A 209 -5.72 -14.67 -21.98
CA ASP A 209 -4.74 -15.62 -21.46
C ASP A 209 -3.83 -15.06 -20.39
N VAL A 210 -3.91 -13.76 -20.13
CA VAL A 210 -3.30 -13.06 -19.01
C VAL A 210 -4.37 -12.22 -18.31
N MET A 211 -4.43 -12.25 -16.99
CA MET A 211 -5.40 -11.53 -16.18
C MET A 211 -4.72 -10.52 -15.28
N TYR A 212 -5.17 -9.26 -15.25
CA TYR A 212 -4.78 -8.29 -14.25
C TYR A 212 -5.71 -8.41 -13.04
N ALA A 213 -5.17 -8.92 -11.94
CA ALA A 213 -5.89 -9.23 -10.72
C ALA A 213 -5.90 -8.02 -9.77
N GLU A 214 -6.63 -6.96 -10.14
CA GLU A 214 -6.84 -5.82 -9.24
C GLU A 214 -7.71 -6.23 -8.05
N ARG A 215 -8.52 -7.32 -8.17
CA ARG A 215 -9.34 -7.89 -7.09
C ARG A 215 -8.98 -9.35 -6.80
N PHE A 216 -9.19 -9.78 -5.54
CA PHE A 216 -9.14 -11.20 -5.18
C PHE A 216 -10.21 -11.99 -5.96
N GLY A 217 -9.93 -13.25 -6.24
CA GLY A 217 -10.76 -14.13 -7.08
C GLY A 217 -10.27 -14.23 -8.53
N VAL A 218 -9.65 -13.19 -9.07
CA VAL A 218 -9.14 -13.18 -10.47
C VAL A 218 -8.01 -14.20 -10.66
N SER A 219 -7.05 -14.24 -9.73
CA SER A 219 -5.96 -15.23 -9.78
C SER A 219 -6.46 -16.66 -9.56
N ASP A 220 -7.56 -16.86 -8.81
CA ASP A 220 -8.22 -18.15 -8.66
C ASP A 220 -8.77 -18.63 -10.02
N ALA A 221 -9.48 -17.76 -10.74
CA ALA A 221 -9.98 -18.06 -12.08
C ALA A 221 -8.86 -18.38 -13.07
N ALA A 222 -7.79 -17.59 -13.06
CA ALA A 222 -6.64 -17.81 -13.93
C ALA A 222 -5.99 -19.17 -13.64
N LYS A 223 -5.79 -19.51 -12.37
CA LYS A 223 -5.26 -20.81 -11.93
C LYS A 223 -6.12 -21.98 -12.42
N GLU A 224 -7.44 -21.91 -12.21
CA GLU A 224 -8.36 -22.98 -12.61
C GLU A 224 -8.40 -23.22 -14.12
N LYS A 225 -8.20 -22.15 -14.90
CA LYS A 225 -8.19 -22.22 -16.38
C LYS A 225 -6.78 -22.36 -16.98
N GLY A 226 -5.74 -22.55 -16.15
CA GLY A 226 -4.35 -22.65 -16.61
C GLY A 226 -3.87 -21.41 -17.36
N LYS A 227 -4.32 -20.23 -16.92
CA LYS A 227 -3.93 -18.92 -17.48
C LYS A 227 -2.97 -18.18 -16.53
N LEU A 228 -2.34 -17.13 -17.04
CA LEU A 228 -1.45 -16.29 -16.25
C LEU A 228 -2.23 -15.17 -15.55
N ALA A 229 -1.69 -14.69 -14.45
CA ALA A 229 -2.19 -13.51 -13.76
C ALA A 229 -1.04 -12.57 -13.39
N ILE A 230 -1.37 -11.30 -13.30
CA ILE A 230 -0.53 -10.24 -12.70
C ILE A 230 -1.26 -9.77 -11.46
N GLY A 231 -0.56 -9.81 -10.32
CA GLY A 231 -1.09 -9.37 -9.04
C GLY A 231 -1.04 -7.86 -8.87
N ASN A 232 -1.81 -7.35 -7.93
CA ASN A 232 -1.86 -5.93 -7.58
C ASN A 232 -1.82 -5.75 -6.06
N VAL A 233 -1.11 -4.72 -5.59
CA VAL A 233 -0.95 -4.30 -4.20
C VAL A 233 -0.12 -5.26 -3.35
N ILE A 234 -0.37 -6.56 -3.41
CA ILE A 234 0.36 -7.59 -2.65
C ILE A 234 0.93 -8.68 -3.55
N ASN A 235 1.99 -9.34 -3.08
CA ASN A 235 2.50 -10.54 -3.74
C ASN A 235 1.67 -11.76 -3.32
N THR A 236 1.11 -12.45 -4.31
CA THR A 236 0.32 -13.66 -4.12
C THR A 236 0.97 -14.90 -4.77
N GLN A 237 2.25 -14.83 -5.15
CA GLN A 237 2.97 -15.93 -5.80
C GLN A 237 3.03 -17.18 -4.93
N ASP A 238 3.13 -17.04 -3.60
CA ASP A 238 3.12 -18.19 -2.68
C ASP A 238 1.83 -19.02 -2.81
N LYS A 239 0.69 -18.34 -3.02
CA LYS A 239 -0.62 -19.01 -3.24
C LYS A 239 -0.78 -19.50 -4.68
N TYR A 240 -0.17 -18.82 -5.63
CA TYR A 240 -0.32 -19.07 -7.07
C TYR A 240 1.03 -19.13 -7.80
N PRO A 241 1.94 -20.05 -7.42
CA PRO A 241 3.33 -20.07 -7.90
C PRO A 241 3.46 -20.28 -9.42
N ASP A 242 2.50 -20.99 -10.03
CA ASP A 242 2.50 -21.25 -11.48
C ASP A 242 1.51 -20.38 -12.27
N THR A 243 0.93 -19.38 -11.63
CA THR A 243 -0.12 -18.52 -12.22
C THR A 243 0.25 -17.04 -12.16
N VAL A 244 0.67 -16.54 -10.99
CA VAL A 244 1.02 -15.12 -10.81
C VAL A 244 2.47 -14.90 -11.21
N VAL A 245 2.66 -14.20 -12.33
CA VAL A 245 4.00 -13.97 -12.92
C VAL A 245 4.74 -12.88 -12.15
N ALA A 246 4.07 -11.78 -11.86
CA ALA A 246 4.59 -10.65 -11.10
C ALA A 246 3.43 -9.89 -10.47
N SER A 247 3.73 -8.95 -9.58
CA SER A 247 2.75 -8.09 -8.93
C SER A 247 3.29 -6.66 -8.79
N ALA A 248 2.43 -5.67 -8.98
CA ALA A 248 2.70 -4.30 -8.57
C ALA A 248 2.47 -4.20 -7.06
N LEU A 249 3.53 -4.05 -6.28
CA LEU A 249 3.45 -4.05 -4.81
C LEU A 249 3.33 -2.64 -4.26
N TRP A 250 2.52 -2.48 -3.22
CA TRP A 250 2.42 -1.27 -2.43
C TRP A 250 3.03 -1.47 -1.04
N ASN A 251 3.89 -0.56 -0.65
CA ASN A 251 4.49 -0.50 0.66
C ASN A 251 4.02 0.77 1.38
N MET A 252 3.23 0.61 2.42
CA MET A 252 2.65 1.73 3.17
C MET A 252 3.57 2.23 4.30
N GLU A 253 4.65 1.52 4.63
CA GLU A 253 5.58 1.89 5.69
C GLU A 253 6.15 3.32 5.53
N PRO A 254 6.61 3.78 4.34
CA PRO A 254 7.11 5.15 4.19
C PRO A 254 6.08 6.23 4.52
N THR A 255 4.82 6.00 4.18
CA THR A 255 3.71 6.92 4.49
C THR A 255 3.41 6.93 5.98
N VAL A 256 3.29 5.75 6.60
CA VAL A 256 3.03 5.60 8.04
C VAL A 256 4.16 6.20 8.86
N ASP A 257 5.41 5.89 8.54
CA ASP A 257 6.59 6.38 9.28
C ASP A 257 6.68 7.91 9.23
N ARG A 258 6.39 8.50 8.07
CA ARG A 258 6.34 9.97 7.92
C ARG A 258 5.24 10.59 8.77
N ALA A 259 4.03 10.02 8.73
CA ALA A 259 2.91 10.52 9.52
C ALA A 259 3.18 10.40 11.03
N LEU A 260 3.68 9.24 11.47
CA LEU A 260 4.04 9.01 12.87
C LEU A 260 5.13 9.98 13.35
N LYS A 261 6.16 10.20 12.51
CA LYS A 261 7.19 11.18 12.82
C LYS A 261 6.62 12.58 12.97
N ALA A 262 5.74 12.99 12.06
CA ALA A 262 5.13 14.32 12.11
C ALA A 262 4.25 14.51 13.36
N VAL A 263 3.47 13.48 13.74
CA VAL A 263 2.66 13.48 14.96
C VAL A 263 3.55 13.56 16.20
N LYS A 264 4.59 12.74 16.29
CA LYS A 264 5.53 12.70 17.39
C LYS A 264 6.28 14.03 17.59
N ASP A 265 6.66 14.68 16.49
CA ASP A 265 7.36 15.96 16.51
C ASP A 265 6.41 17.17 16.74
N GLY A 266 5.11 16.95 16.88
CA GLY A 266 4.09 18.01 16.97
C GLY A 266 4.00 18.88 15.73
N LYS A 267 4.39 18.34 14.55
CA LYS A 267 4.49 19.04 13.26
C LYS A 267 3.54 18.47 12.20
N PHE A 268 2.54 17.70 12.62
CA PHE A 268 1.57 17.15 11.70
C PHE A 268 0.81 18.26 10.94
N LYS A 269 0.66 18.08 9.66
CA LYS A 269 -0.07 19.00 8.78
C LYS A 269 -1.00 18.20 7.87
N ALA A 270 -2.07 18.84 7.45
CA ALA A 270 -2.92 18.33 6.40
C ALA A 270 -2.17 18.40 5.06
N GLU A 271 -1.52 17.32 4.66
CA GLU A 271 -0.80 17.20 3.39
C GLU A 271 -1.20 15.94 2.62
N ASP A 272 -0.84 15.88 1.34
CA ASP A 272 -1.00 14.67 0.53
C ASP A 272 0.23 13.77 0.70
N TYR A 273 0.02 12.62 1.34
CA TYR A 273 1.03 11.58 1.53
C TYR A 273 1.11 10.60 0.35
N GLY A 274 0.19 10.70 -0.62
CA GLY A 274 0.14 9.80 -1.78
C GLY A 274 1.46 9.65 -2.52
N PRO A 275 2.24 10.73 -2.78
CA PRO A 275 3.53 10.63 -3.44
C PRO A 275 4.54 9.68 -2.79
N TYR A 276 4.43 9.41 -1.47
CA TYR A 276 5.32 8.46 -0.78
C TYR A 276 5.06 7.00 -1.17
N SER A 277 3.98 6.71 -1.91
CA SER A 277 3.74 5.40 -2.54
C SER A 277 4.61 5.13 -3.77
N MET A 278 5.29 6.14 -4.32
CA MET A 278 6.12 5.97 -5.52
C MET A 278 7.39 5.17 -5.24
N MET A 279 7.94 4.51 -6.26
CA MET A 279 9.14 3.66 -6.18
C MET A 279 10.36 4.41 -5.61
N LYS A 280 10.55 5.66 -5.96
CA LYS A 280 11.65 6.50 -5.46
C LYS A 280 11.68 6.66 -3.93
N TYR A 281 10.52 6.50 -3.27
CA TYR A 281 10.39 6.52 -1.81
C TYR A 281 10.30 5.12 -1.20
N LYS A 282 10.51 4.06 -2.00
CA LYS A 282 10.30 2.66 -1.60
C LYS A 282 8.86 2.36 -1.17
N GLY A 283 7.92 3.19 -1.61
CA GLY A 283 6.48 3.03 -1.37
C GLY A 283 5.84 2.03 -2.33
N SER A 284 6.53 1.62 -3.36
CA SER A 284 6.10 0.56 -4.27
C SER A 284 7.29 -0.08 -4.97
N GLU A 285 7.05 -1.26 -5.53
CA GLU A 285 8.03 -2.01 -6.31
C GLU A 285 7.34 -3.04 -7.20
N LEU A 286 8.04 -3.49 -8.24
CA LEU A 286 7.66 -4.71 -8.95
C LEU A 286 8.13 -5.92 -8.13
N SER A 287 7.25 -6.91 -7.91
CA SER A 287 7.64 -8.13 -7.20
C SER A 287 8.75 -8.89 -7.95
N PRO A 288 9.54 -9.70 -7.26
CA PRO A 288 10.37 -10.72 -7.91
C PRO A 288 9.51 -11.62 -8.81
N LEU A 289 10.12 -12.19 -9.85
CA LEU A 289 9.42 -13.09 -10.78
C LEU A 289 9.18 -14.50 -10.19
N GLY A 290 9.83 -14.84 -9.09
CA GLY A 290 9.65 -16.12 -8.41
C GLY A 290 9.89 -17.32 -9.32
N THR A 291 8.92 -18.23 -9.44
CA THR A 291 9.01 -19.42 -10.30
C THR A 291 9.01 -19.07 -11.80
N PHE A 292 8.71 -17.84 -12.17
CA PHE A 292 8.70 -17.35 -13.54
C PHE A 292 10.03 -16.77 -14.00
N GLU A 293 11.06 -16.68 -13.16
CA GLU A 293 12.34 -16.08 -13.51
C GLU A 293 12.97 -16.68 -14.77
N LYS A 294 12.82 -18.01 -14.93
CA LYS A 294 13.29 -18.74 -16.13
C LYS A 294 12.23 -18.88 -17.22
N LYS A 295 10.98 -18.50 -16.95
CA LYS A 295 9.86 -18.61 -17.90
C LYS A 295 9.60 -17.28 -18.63
N VAL A 296 9.96 -16.14 -18.03
CA VAL A 296 9.92 -14.84 -18.70
C VAL A 296 11.11 -14.76 -19.67
N PRO A 297 10.90 -14.40 -20.94
CA PRO A 297 12.01 -14.25 -21.91
C PRO A 297 13.08 -13.27 -21.39
N ALA A 298 14.35 -13.62 -21.57
CA ALA A 298 15.47 -12.85 -21.03
C ALA A 298 15.54 -11.41 -21.57
N ASP A 299 15.19 -11.21 -22.84
CA ASP A 299 15.11 -9.90 -23.48
C ASP A 299 13.96 -9.05 -22.90
N LEU A 300 12.81 -9.67 -22.59
CA LEU A 300 11.70 -9.01 -21.90
C LEU A 300 12.09 -8.61 -20.47
N ALA A 301 12.65 -9.54 -19.70
CA ALA A 301 13.11 -9.25 -18.35
C ALA A 301 14.14 -8.11 -18.33
N LYS A 302 15.06 -8.08 -19.31
CA LYS A 302 16.01 -6.98 -19.46
C LYS A 302 15.32 -5.65 -19.76
N LYS A 303 14.38 -5.62 -20.71
CA LYS A 303 13.61 -4.39 -21.02
C LYS A 303 12.86 -3.85 -19.82
N VAL A 304 12.24 -4.71 -19.01
CA VAL A 304 11.53 -4.32 -17.78
C VAL A 304 12.51 -3.72 -16.78
N LYS A 305 13.67 -4.35 -16.55
CA LYS A 305 14.70 -3.86 -15.63
C LYS A 305 15.31 -2.53 -16.09
N ASP A 306 15.53 -2.35 -17.39
CA ASP A 306 16.03 -1.10 -17.95
C ASP A 306 14.98 0.03 -17.77
N LYS A 307 13.69 -0.29 -17.94
CA LYS A 307 12.59 0.65 -17.71
C LYS A 307 12.47 1.02 -16.23
N GLU A 308 12.55 0.04 -15.34
CA GLU A 308 12.56 0.27 -13.89
C GLU A 308 13.68 1.23 -13.49
N LYS A 309 14.89 0.98 -14.00
CA LYS A 309 16.02 1.89 -13.78
C LYS A 309 15.74 3.29 -14.31
N ALA A 310 15.16 3.42 -15.50
CA ALA A 310 14.82 4.72 -16.08
C ALA A 310 13.79 5.48 -15.24
N ILE A 311 12.82 4.79 -14.63
CA ILE A 311 11.85 5.36 -13.69
C ILE A 311 12.58 5.86 -12.43
N LEU A 312 13.40 5.03 -11.80
CA LEU A 312 14.13 5.37 -10.59
C LEU A 312 15.14 6.51 -10.80
N ASP A 313 15.78 6.57 -11.97
CA ASP A 313 16.68 7.66 -12.38
C ASP A 313 15.93 8.95 -12.76
N GLY A 314 14.59 8.95 -12.78
CA GLY A 314 13.76 10.09 -13.23
C GLY A 314 13.82 10.38 -14.73
N LYS A 315 14.35 9.44 -15.53
CA LYS A 315 14.46 9.56 -17.00
C LYS A 315 13.18 9.15 -17.73
N PHE A 316 12.29 8.44 -17.05
CA PHE A 316 10.98 8.04 -17.54
C PHE A 316 9.93 8.29 -16.46
N THR A 317 8.83 8.91 -16.84
CA THR A 317 7.69 9.15 -15.94
C THR A 317 6.47 8.44 -16.48
N VAL A 318 5.87 7.57 -15.69
CA VAL A 318 4.59 6.94 -16.00
C VAL A 318 3.49 7.99 -15.89
N LYS A 319 2.73 8.16 -16.95
CA LYS A 319 1.63 9.13 -16.98
C LYS A 319 0.49 8.68 -16.06
N VAL A 320 -0.02 9.62 -15.27
CA VAL A 320 -1.26 9.42 -14.51
C VAL A 320 -2.44 9.71 -15.42
N ASN A 321 -3.37 8.76 -15.49
CA ASN A 321 -4.65 8.91 -16.18
C ASN A 321 -5.75 8.36 -15.28
N ASP A 322 -6.55 9.27 -14.73
CA ASP A 322 -7.62 8.97 -13.78
C ASP A 322 -8.97 8.71 -14.45
N ALA A 323 -9.06 8.83 -15.78
CA ALA A 323 -10.28 8.55 -16.52
C ALA A 323 -10.60 7.04 -16.50
N GLU A 324 -11.88 6.69 -16.54
CA GLU A 324 -12.30 5.29 -16.60
C GLU A 324 -11.75 4.60 -17.86
N PRO A 325 -10.97 3.52 -17.72
CA PRO A 325 -10.43 2.80 -18.87
C PRO A 325 -11.53 2.05 -19.63
N LYS A 326 -11.38 1.96 -20.93
CA LYS A 326 -12.35 1.29 -21.82
C LYS A 326 -11.76 0.02 -22.42
N SER A 327 -12.61 -1.01 -22.57
CA SER A 327 -12.27 -2.21 -23.32
C SER A 327 -11.91 -1.88 -24.76
N THR A 328 -10.97 -2.62 -25.33
CA THR A 328 -10.50 -2.47 -26.71
C THR A 328 -10.70 -3.74 -27.53
N LEU A 329 -11.40 -4.74 -26.95
CA LEU A 329 -11.87 -5.96 -27.62
C LEU A 329 -13.12 -5.69 -28.42
#